data_33605f27616217b76a86b952d2a0fd27
#
_entry.id   33605f27616217b76a86b952d2a0fd27
#
_cell.length_a   1.000
_cell.length_b   1.000
_cell.length_c   1.000
_cell.angle_alpha   90.00
_cell.angle_beta   90.00
_cell.angle_gamma   90.00
#
_symmetry.space_group_name_H-M   'P 1'
#
loop_
_entity.id
_entity.type
_entity.pdbx_description
1 polymer ?
#
loop_
_entity_poly.entity_id
_entity_poly.type
_entity_poly.pdbx_seq_one_letter_code
_entity_poly.pdbx_strand_id
1 'polypeptide(L)'
;MNLALHTLSLAGSETLNDGFAATLLAGGCQLVDVRSPDDFMRDALPGALNLPVEVLSYDFRHLDKHEPVIVYGAHPVACVRAARLLAGQGFSRIYHLAFLRM
;
A
#
# COMPACT_ATOMS: atom_id res chain seq x y z
N MET A 1 -11.94 4.19 -14.66
CA MET A 1 -11.12 3.14 -14.02
C MET A 1 -11.86 2.56 -12.84
N ASN A 2 -11.97 1.27 -12.80
CA ASN A 2 -12.54 0.59 -11.64
C ASN A 2 -11.44 0.07 -10.77
N LEU A 3 -11.60 0.26 -9.46
CA LEU A 3 -10.67 -0.26 -8.47
C LEU A 3 -11.41 -1.31 -7.66
N ALA A 4 -10.93 -2.54 -7.73
CA ALA A 4 -11.41 -3.60 -6.88
C ALA A 4 -10.41 -3.81 -5.75
N LEU A 5 -10.93 -3.88 -4.53
CA LEU A 5 -10.10 -4.10 -3.36
C LEU A 5 -10.01 -5.61 -3.11
N HIS A 6 -8.81 -6.14 -3.26
CA HIS A 6 -8.55 -7.53 -2.97
C HIS A 6 -7.84 -7.67 -1.66
N THR A 7 -8.26 -8.66 -0.91
CA THR A 7 -7.64 -8.95 0.37
C THR A 7 -6.79 -10.19 0.22
N LEU A 8 -5.48 -9.99 0.28
CA LEU A 8 -4.52 -11.08 0.26
C LEU A 8 -3.79 -11.08 1.58
N SER A 9 -3.74 -12.22 2.20
CA SER A 9 -3.00 -12.37 3.45
C SER A 9 -1.53 -12.62 3.10
N LEU A 10 -0.68 -11.68 3.44
CA LEU A 10 0.74 -11.76 3.15
C LEU A 10 1.53 -11.67 4.45
N ALA A 11 2.79 -12.09 4.41
CA ALA A 11 3.66 -11.97 5.56
C ALA A 11 3.75 -10.51 5.99
N GLY A 12 3.39 -10.22 7.23
CA GLY A 12 3.46 -8.89 7.79
C GLY A 12 2.29 -7.98 7.44
N SER A 13 1.32 -8.45 6.66
CA SER A 13 0.16 -7.65 6.32
C SER A 13 -1.13 -8.37 6.69
N GLU A 14 -2.18 -7.59 6.87
CA GLU A 14 -3.48 -8.12 7.23
C GLU A 14 -4.42 -8.11 6.03
N THR A 15 -5.39 -9.01 6.05
CA THR A 15 -6.43 -9.06 5.03
C THR A 15 -7.39 -7.89 5.21
N LEU A 16 -7.66 -7.18 4.12
CA LEU A 16 -8.62 -6.09 4.09
C LEU A 16 -9.84 -6.50 3.30
N ASN A 17 -11.02 -6.14 3.79
CA ASN A 17 -12.23 -6.13 2.98
C ASN A 17 -12.54 -4.69 2.60
N ASP A 18 -13.50 -4.51 1.69
CA ASP A 18 -13.84 -3.19 1.18
C ASP A 18 -14.28 -2.22 2.28
N GLY A 19 -15.08 -2.71 3.23
CA GLY A 19 -15.57 -1.87 4.32
C GLY A 19 -14.45 -1.44 5.25
N PHE A 20 -13.57 -2.35 5.58
CA PHE A 20 -12.44 -2.04 6.44
C PHE A 20 -11.47 -1.08 5.75
N ALA A 21 -11.20 -1.31 4.46
CA ALA A 21 -10.33 -0.40 3.70
C ALA A 21 -10.92 1.01 3.67
N ALA A 22 -12.22 1.13 3.42
CA ALA A 22 -12.88 2.43 3.40
C ALA A 22 -12.77 3.12 4.76
N THR A 23 -12.93 2.37 5.85
CA THR A 23 -12.80 2.91 7.20
C THR A 23 -11.39 3.43 7.47
N LEU A 24 -10.38 2.66 7.08
CA LEU A 24 -9.00 3.08 7.26
C LEU A 24 -8.68 4.33 6.45
N LEU A 25 -9.12 4.37 5.20
CA LEU A 25 -8.87 5.53 4.33
C LEU A 25 -9.58 6.77 4.86
N ALA A 26 -10.81 6.62 5.33
CA ALA A 26 -11.55 7.73 5.92
C ALA A 26 -10.89 8.25 7.19
N GLY A 27 -10.20 7.38 7.92
CA GLY A 27 -9.47 7.74 9.13
C GLY A 27 -8.12 8.40 8.86
N GLY A 28 -7.73 8.54 7.59
CA GLY A 28 -6.48 9.22 7.27
C GLY A 28 -5.25 8.35 7.36
N CYS A 29 -5.39 7.03 7.20
CA CYS A 29 -4.21 6.17 7.23
C CYS A 29 -3.30 6.46 6.04
N GLN A 30 -2.03 6.09 6.18
CA GLN A 30 -1.04 6.30 5.14
C GLN A 30 -1.31 5.39 3.96
N LEU A 31 -1.42 5.95 2.77
CA LEU A 31 -1.69 5.21 1.55
C LEU A 31 -0.48 5.33 0.64
N VAL A 32 0.11 4.18 0.27
CA VAL A 32 1.36 4.15 -0.46
C VAL A 32 1.19 3.42 -1.77
N ASP A 33 1.52 4.10 -2.86
CA ASP A 33 1.55 3.53 -4.20
C ASP A 33 3.00 3.08 -4.47
N VAL A 34 3.19 1.77 -4.63
CA VAL A 34 4.54 1.20 -4.82
C VAL A 34 4.88 0.99 -6.28
N ARG A 35 4.08 1.53 -7.19
CA ARG A 35 4.34 1.46 -8.63
C ARG A 35 5.39 2.48 -9.04
N SER A 36 5.77 2.44 -10.32
CA SER A 36 6.68 3.43 -10.87
C SER A 36 6.08 4.84 -10.81
N PRO A 37 6.91 5.89 -10.82
CA PRO A 37 6.38 7.25 -10.87
C PRO A 37 5.49 7.52 -12.09
N ASP A 38 5.80 6.91 -13.23
CA ASP A 38 4.98 7.09 -14.44
C ASP A 38 3.57 6.54 -14.23
N ASP A 39 3.45 5.35 -13.64
CA ASP A 39 2.15 4.77 -13.35
C ASP A 39 1.39 5.61 -12.34
N PHE A 40 2.09 6.07 -11.31
CA PHE A 40 1.49 6.92 -10.28
C PHE A 40 0.91 8.19 -10.90
N MET A 41 1.66 8.81 -11.80
CA MET A 41 1.22 10.07 -12.42
C MET A 41 -0.03 9.89 -13.26
N ARG A 42 -0.25 8.68 -13.80
CA ARG A 42 -1.40 8.44 -14.65
C ARG A 42 -2.71 8.27 -13.89
N ASP A 43 -2.71 7.50 -12.81
CA ASP A 43 -3.97 7.11 -12.21
C ASP A 43 -3.85 6.69 -10.73
N ALA A 44 -3.10 7.45 -9.96
CA ALA A 44 -2.96 7.16 -8.53
C ALA A 44 -4.28 7.36 -7.78
N LEU A 45 -4.45 6.61 -6.69
CA LEU A 45 -5.55 6.86 -5.78
C LEU A 45 -5.37 8.21 -5.10
N PRO A 46 -6.46 8.92 -4.83
CA PRO A 46 -6.36 10.21 -4.15
C PRO A 46 -5.67 10.09 -2.79
N GLY A 47 -4.77 10.98 -2.53
CA GLY A 47 -4.05 11.02 -1.25
C GLY A 47 -2.88 10.05 -1.14
N ALA A 48 -2.59 9.28 -2.18
CA ALA A 48 -1.49 8.33 -2.14
C ALA A 48 -0.14 9.02 -2.25
N LEU A 49 0.83 8.48 -1.52
CA LEU A 49 2.23 8.86 -1.63
C LEU A 49 2.93 7.83 -2.50
N ASN A 50 3.67 8.27 -3.50
CA ASN A 50 4.40 7.35 -4.37
C ASN A 50 5.75 6.99 -3.76
N LEU A 51 5.87 5.76 -3.33
CA LEU A 51 7.13 5.20 -2.86
C LEU A 51 7.37 3.88 -3.61
N PRO A 52 7.95 3.95 -4.81
CA PRO A 52 8.20 2.73 -5.59
C PRO A 52 8.96 1.70 -4.76
N VAL A 53 8.63 0.41 -4.98
CA VAL A 53 9.18 -0.65 -4.16
C VAL A 53 10.72 -0.65 -4.21
N GLU A 54 11.32 -0.21 -5.32
CA GLU A 54 12.76 -0.18 -5.49
C GLU A 54 13.46 0.80 -4.55
N VAL A 55 12.77 1.86 -4.14
CA VAL A 55 13.36 2.88 -3.26
C VAL A 55 12.79 2.85 -1.85
N LEU A 56 11.84 1.97 -1.59
CA LEU A 56 11.16 1.93 -0.31
C LEU A 56 12.11 1.62 0.84
N SER A 57 13.21 0.89 0.57
CA SER A 57 14.22 0.59 1.58
C SER A 57 14.90 1.86 2.11
N TYR A 58 14.81 2.95 1.39
CA TYR A 58 15.34 4.25 1.82
C TYR A 58 14.23 5.19 2.23
N ASP A 59 13.15 5.21 1.46
CA ASP A 59 12.11 6.23 1.58
C ASP A 59 11.03 5.88 2.58
N PHE A 60 11.09 4.71 3.22
CA PHE A 60 10.11 4.34 4.25
C PHE A 60 10.09 5.35 5.40
N ARG A 61 11.14 6.16 5.53
CA ARG A 61 11.24 7.17 6.60
C ARG A 61 10.24 8.30 6.45
N HIS A 62 9.61 8.42 5.26
CA HIS A 62 8.52 9.37 5.06
C HIS A 62 7.21 8.90 5.68
N LEU A 63 7.19 7.67 6.20
CA LEU A 63 6.02 7.07 6.81
C LEU A 63 6.20 6.98 8.31
N ASP A 64 5.07 7.05 9.01
CA ASP A 64 5.05 6.87 10.47
C ASP A 64 4.80 5.40 10.77
N LYS A 65 5.78 4.71 11.36
CA LYS A 65 5.64 3.28 11.65
C LYS A 65 4.64 2.97 12.75
N HIS A 66 4.19 3.97 13.48
CA HIS A 66 3.19 3.80 14.53
C HIS A 66 1.76 3.92 14.01
N GLU A 67 1.59 4.27 12.74
CA GLU A 67 0.29 4.42 12.12
C GLU A 67 0.08 3.33 11.06
N PRO A 68 -1.18 2.98 10.77
CA PRO A 68 -1.45 2.00 9.72
C PRO A 68 -0.97 2.47 8.35
N VAL A 69 -0.49 1.52 7.56
CA VAL A 69 -0.06 1.77 6.18
C VAL A 69 -0.82 0.83 5.26
N ILE A 70 -1.38 1.37 4.20
CA ILE A 70 -1.95 0.58 3.11
C ILE A 70 -1.05 0.74 1.90
N VAL A 71 -0.52 -0.38 1.40
CA VAL A 71 0.27 -0.37 0.17
C VAL A 71 -0.57 -0.92 -0.96
N TYR A 72 -0.38 -0.40 -2.17
CA TYR A 72 -1.03 -0.95 -3.35
C TYR A 72 -0.13 -0.84 -4.56
N GLY A 73 -0.37 -1.71 -5.52
CA GLY A 73 0.36 -1.72 -6.78
C GLY A 73 -0.35 -2.61 -7.78
N ALA A 74 0.17 -2.65 -9.01
CA ALA A 74 -0.43 -3.44 -10.08
C ALA A 74 -0.23 -4.94 -9.88
N HIS A 75 0.83 -5.34 -9.18
CA HIS A 75 1.19 -6.74 -9.02
C HIS A 75 1.29 -7.11 -7.55
N PRO A 76 0.73 -8.29 -7.18
CA PRO A 76 0.82 -8.76 -5.79
C PRO A 76 2.26 -8.90 -5.30
N VAL A 77 3.18 -9.27 -6.20
CA VAL A 77 4.59 -9.47 -5.81
C VAL A 77 5.19 -8.17 -5.25
N ALA A 78 4.90 -7.04 -5.90
CA ALA A 78 5.40 -5.76 -5.41
C ALA A 78 4.83 -5.42 -4.05
N CYS A 79 3.55 -5.72 -3.83
CA CYS A 79 2.92 -5.47 -2.53
C CYS A 79 3.52 -6.37 -1.45
N VAL A 80 3.80 -7.64 -1.76
CA VAL A 80 4.45 -8.55 -0.81
C VAL A 80 5.82 -8.02 -0.42
N ARG A 81 6.61 -7.62 -1.41
CA ARG A 81 7.95 -7.07 -1.14
C ARG A 81 7.89 -5.83 -0.27
N ALA A 82 6.96 -4.93 -0.59
CA ALA A 82 6.77 -3.70 0.18
C ALA A 82 6.37 -4.01 1.61
N ALA A 83 5.41 -4.92 1.80
CA ALA A 83 4.93 -5.26 3.14
C ALA A 83 6.05 -5.89 3.98
N ARG A 84 6.83 -6.79 3.38
CA ARG A 84 7.93 -7.42 4.09
C ARG A 84 9.00 -6.42 4.49
N LEU A 85 9.30 -5.50 3.59
CA LEU A 85 10.29 -4.48 3.86
C LEU A 85 9.84 -3.59 5.01
N LEU A 86 8.59 -3.14 4.98
CA LEU A 86 8.05 -2.30 6.05
C LEU A 86 7.99 -3.04 7.38
N ALA A 87 7.59 -4.31 7.35
CA ALA A 87 7.57 -5.12 8.57
C ALA A 87 8.97 -5.21 9.18
N GLY A 88 9.99 -5.39 8.33
CA GLY A 88 11.37 -5.42 8.78
C GLY A 88 11.86 -4.11 9.38
N GLN A 89 11.19 -3.00 9.07
CA GLN A 89 11.54 -1.69 9.61
C GLN A 89 10.68 -1.30 10.81
N GLY A 90 9.90 -2.22 11.33
CA GLY A 90 9.15 -1.99 12.56
C GLY A 90 7.71 -1.55 12.37
N PHE A 91 7.21 -1.55 11.14
CA PHE A 91 5.80 -1.27 10.90
C PHE A 91 4.98 -2.48 11.31
N SER A 92 3.97 -2.30 12.12
CA SER A 92 3.19 -3.40 12.69
C SER A 92 1.80 -3.55 12.07
N ARG A 93 1.26 -2.51 11.48
CA ARG A 93 -0.07 -2.53 10.88
C ARG A 93 0.04 -2.21 9.41
N ILE A 94 0.26 -3.25 8.61
CA ILE A 94 0.47 -3.13 7.17
C ILE A 94 -0.64 -3.87 6.46
N TYR A 95 -1.31 -3.17 5.56
CA TYR A 95 -2.39 -3.71 4.76
C TYR A 95 -2.05 -3.53 3.29
N HIS A 96 -2.69 -4.29 2.43
CA HIS A 96 -2.45 -4.14 1.00
C HIS A 96 -3.74 -4.27 0.22
N LEU A 97 -3.74 -3.59 -0.93
CA LEU A 97 -4.84 -3.63 -1.88
C LEU A 97 -4.28 -4.06 -3.23
N ALA A 98 -5.07 -4.78 -4.01
CA ALA A 98 -4.76 -5.01 -5.41
C ALA A 98 -5.44 -3.91 -6.23
N PHE A 99 -4.68 -3.29 -7.11
CA PHE A 99 -5.19 -2.26 -7.99
C PHE A 99 -5.61 -2.94 -9.30
N LEU A 100 -6.91 -3.11 -9.49
CA LEU A 100 -7.44 -3.76 -10.67
C LEU A 100 -7.99 -2.74 -11.63
N ARG A 101 -7.59 -2.89 -12.89
CA ARG A 101 -8.12 -2.09 -13.99
C ARG A 101 -9.12 -2.94 -14.75
N MET A 102 -10.35 -2.48 -14.79
CA MET A 102 -11.43 -3.21 -15.45
C MET A 102 -11.63 -2.68 -16.85
#